data_5031b0f619917d00abf9761bc25ea8c2
#
_entry.id   5031b0f619917d00abf9761bc25ea8c2
#
_cell.length_a   1.000
_cell.length_b   1.000
_cell.length_c   1.000
_cell.angle_alpha   90.00
_cell.angle_beta   90.00
_cell.angle_gamma   90.00
#
_symmetry.space_group_name_H-M   'P 1'
#
loop_
_entity.id
_entity.type
_entity.pdbx_description
1 polymer ?
#
loop_
_entity_poly.entity_id
_entity_poly.type
_entity_poly.pdbx_seq_one_letter_code
_entity_poly.pdbx_strand_id
1 'polypeptide(L)'
;ARFHAALAQAKTELGILAAENDIFAAHLEMADDPMLAEQVEERISKHGFSAERALDEACEEVCGMLAALDDEYLGGRTDDVRDVCGRIRRILTGETAENPFAGLAPGTIVVAEELTPSDTALMDFSRIAGVVTARGSVTSHVCIIARAKGIAAIVGASECMLEIKTGDKLIINGETGEIIVAPDTATERRYRALSASRKRHGEHCLKG
;
A
#
# COMPACT_ATOMS: atom_id res chain seq x y z
N ALA A 1 -24.93 3.73 15.24
CA ALA A 1 -24.24 2.97 16.30
C ALA A 1 -23.08 2.14 15.75
N ARG A 2 -23.28 1.19 14.82
CA ARG A 2 -22.19 0.34 14.28
C ARG A 2 -21.07 1.16 13.63
N PHE A 3 -21.41 2.09 12.75
CA PHE A 3 -20.45 2.98 12.07
C PHE A 3 -19.59 3.77 13.07
N HIS A 4 -20.19 4.42 14.05
CA HIS A 4 -19.41 5.17 15.05
C HIS A 4 -18.45 4.29 15.86
N ALA A 5 -18.86 3.08 16.21
CA ALA A 5 -17.97 2.14 16.90
C ALA A 5 -16.77 1.77 16.01
N ALA A 6 -17.01 1.50 14.71
CA ALA A 6 -15.94 1.19 13.76
C ALA A 6 -15.02 2.39 13.50
N LEU A 7 -15.57 3.59 13.36
CA LEU A 7 -14.80 4.82 13.21
C LEU A 7 -13.92 5.09 14.45
N ALA A 8 -14.46 4.95 15.66
CA ALA A 8 -13.71 5.12 16.90
C ALA A 8 -12.57 4.10 17.03
N GLN A 9 -12.81 2.85 16.64
CA GLN A 9 -11.78 1.83 16.62
C GLN A 9 -10.71 2.15 15.57
N ALA A 10 -11.08 2.55 14.35
CA ALA A 10 -10.14 2.95 13.31
C ALA A 10 -9.24 4.10 13.77
N LYS A 11 -9.80 5.12 14.41
CA LYS A 11 -9.04 6.24 15.01
C LYS A 11 -8.04 5.76 16.06
N THR A 12 -8.43 4.81 16.90
CA THR A 12 -7.53 4.23 17.91
C THR A 12 -6.36 3.51 17.25
N GLU A 13 -6.62 2.68 16.23
CA GLU A 13 -5.59 1.98 15.48
C GLU A 13 -4.66 2.94 14.75
N LEU A 14 -5.21 3.96 14.08
CA LEU A 14 -4.41 5.00 13.40
C LEU A 14 -3.57 5.80 14.38
N GLY A 15 -4.08 6.12 15.56
CA GLY A 15 -3.34 6.84 16.61
C GLY A 15 -2.10 6.05 17.08
N ILE A 16 -2.18 4.73 17.15
CA ILE A 16 -1.03 3.89 17.48
C ILE A 16 0.01 3.93 16.36
N LEU A 17 -0.42 3.80 15.10
CA LEU A 17 0.47 3.82 13.94
C LEU A 17 1.10 5.21 13.69
N ALA A 18 0.38 6.27 14.00
CA ALA A 18 0.85 7.66 13.87
C ALA A 18 2.07 7.96 14.75
N ALA A 19 2.24 7.23 15.85
CA ALA A 19 3.43 7.35 16.70
C ALA A 19 4.72 6.87 16.00
N GLU A 20 4.58 6.04 14.95
CA GLU A 20 5.71 5.44 14.24
C GLU A 20 5.91 6.04 12.82
N ASN A 21 4.87 6.65 12.25
CA ASN A 21 4.92 7.16 10.89
C ASN A 21 3.89 8.28 10.65
N ASP A 22 4.38 9.43 10.20
CA ASP A 22 3.63 10.67 9.97
C ASP A 22 2.45 10.52 8.98
N ILE A 23 2.51 9.56 8.06
CA ILE A 23 1.40 9.32 7.14
C ILE A 23 0.11 8.92 7.87
N PHE A 24 0.24 8.13 8.94
CA PHE A 24 -0.92 7.74 9.75
C PHE A 24 -1.44 8.87 10.63
N ALA A 25 -0.63 9.90 10.91
CA ALA A 25 -1.14 11.13 11.51
C ALA A 25 -2.09 11.86 10.55
N ALA A 26 -1.76 11.95 9.27
CA ALA A 26 -2.65 12.51 8.25
C ALA A 26 -3.92 11.64 8.06
N HIS A 27 -3.80 10.32 8.09
CA HIS A 27 -4.96 9.40 8.05
C HIS A 27 -5.85 9.57 9.29
N LEU A 28 -5.28 9.80 10.45
CA LEU A 28 -6.04 10.09 11.67
C LEU A 28 -6.81 11.41 11.53
N GLU A 29 -6.19 12.46 11.00
CA GLU A 29 -6.87 13.73 10.72
C GLU A 29 -8.03 13.54 9.74
N MET A 30 -7.86 12.75 8.68
CA MET A 30 -8.95 12.42 7.75
C MET A 30 -10.08 11.64 8.41
N ALA A 31 -9.76 10.69 9.29
CA ALA A 31 -10.77 9.95 10.06
C ALA A 31 -11.47 10.81 11.12
N ASP A 32 -10.82 11.89 11.56
CA ASP A 32 -11.39 12.88 12.50
C ASP A 32 -12.25 13.93 11.81
N ASP A 33 -12.15 14.06 10.49
CA ASP A 33 -12.95 15.04 9.74
C ASP A 33 -14.44 14.73 9.88
N PRO A 34 -15.24 15.66 10.42
CA PRO A 34 -16.66 15.46 10.60
C PRO A 34 -17.41 15.26 9.28
N MET A 35 -16.89 15.77 8.16
CA MET A 35 -17.53 15.68 6.85
C MET A 35 -17.73 14.22 6.42
N LEU A 36 -16.73 13.34 6.60
CA LEU A 36 -16.88 11.92 6.28
C LEU A 36 -17.98 11.27 7.12
N ALA A 37 -17.99 11.55 8.43
CA ALA A 37 -18.98 10.99 9.33
C ALA A 37 -20.41 11.48 8.99
N GLU A 38 -20.57 12.79 8.76
CA GLU A 38 -21.85 13.39 8.38
C GLU A 38 -22.39 12.83 7.07
N GLN A 39 -21.55 12.66 6.06
CA GLN A 39 -21.95 12.09 4.78
C GLN A 39 -22.43 10.63 4.91
N VAL A 40 -21.74 9.82 5.72
CA VAL A 40 -22.14 8.43 5.99
C VAL A 40 -23.45 8.39 6.76
N GLU A 41 -23.62 9.22 7.79
CA GLU A 41 -24.84 9.30 8.61
C GLU A 41 -26.05 9.77 7.80
N GLU A 42 -25.86 10.72 6.92
CA GLU A 42 -26.91 11.20 6.02
C GLU A 42 -27.42 10.07 5.13
N ARG A 43 -26.53 9.29 4.53
CA ARG A 43 -26.90 8.15 3.69
C ARG A 43 -27.62 7.04 4.46
N ILE A 44 -27.19 6.78 5.68
CA ILE A 44 -27.87 5.81 6.55
C ILE A 44 -29.27 6.31 6.93
N SER A 45 -29.38 7.58 7.36
CA SER A 45 -30.64 8.12 7.91
C SER A 45 -31.66 8.47 6.83
N LYS A 46 -31.23 9.07 5.71
CA LYS A 46 -32.12 9.53 4.65
C LYS A 46 -32.42 8.49 3.59
N HIS A 47 -31.43 7.62 3.28
CA HIS A 47 -31.56 6.63 2.21
C HIS A 47 -31.72 5.19 2.71
N GLY A 48 -31.58 4.96 4.03
CA GLY A 48 -31.74 3.63 4.63
C GLY A 48 -30.62 2.66 4.23
N PHE A 49 -29.44 3.17 3.85
CA PHE A 49 -28.31 2.32 3.46
C PHE A 49 -27.72 1.60 4.66
N SER A 50 -27.08 0.45 4.42
CA SER A 50 -26.23 -0.18 5.42
C SER A 50 -25.01 0.72 5.69
N ALA A 51 -24.36 0.55 6.83
CA ALA A 51 -23.19 1.34 7.19
C ALA A 51 -22.04 1.14 6.18
N GLU A 52 -21.88 -0.09 5.70
CA GLU A 52 -20.88 -0.47 4.71
C GLU A 52 -21.12 0.26 3.38
N ARG A 53 -22.34 0.17 2.85
CA ARG A 53 -22.71 0.85 1.59
C ARG A 53 -22.61 2.36 1.71
N ALA A 54 -23.06 2.92 2.83
CA ALA A 54 -23.00 4.36 3.07
C ALA A 54 -21.55 4.88 3.10
N LEU A 55 -20.65 4.09 3.69
CA LEU A 55 -19.21 4.39 3.72
C LEU A 55 -18.59 4.28 2.32
N ASP A 56 -18.88 3.21 1.58
CA ASP A 56 -18.35 3.00 0.21
C ASP A 56 -18.76 4.17 -0.71
N GLU A 57 -20.05 4.58 -0.68
CA GLU A 57 -20.54 5.71 -1.50
C GLU A 57 -19.97 7.08 -1.06
N ALA A 58 -19.77 7.29 0.25
CA ALA A 58 -19.11 8.50 0.74
C ALA A 58 -17.65 8.57 0.32
N CYS A 59 -16.94 7.45 0.39
CA CYS A 59 -15.55 7.33 -0.06
C CYS A 59 -15.41 7.65 -1.55
N GLU A 60 -16.27 7.06 -2.40
CA GLU A 60 -16.24 7.31 -3.84
C GLU A 60 -16.51 8.77 -4.19
N GLU A 61 -17.43 9.42 -3.48
CA GLU A 61 -17.73 10.84 -3.68
C GLU A 61 -16.54 11.73 -3.31
N VAL A 62 -15.92 11.50 -2.14
CA VAL A 62 -14.73 12.26 -1.72
C VAL A 62 -13.56 12.03 -2.69
N CYS A 63 -13.32 10.79 -3.10
CA CYS A 63 -12.31 10.47 -4.10
C CYS A 63 -12.58 11.14 -5.45
N GLY A 64 -13.83 11.16 -5.89
CA GLY A 64 -14.26 11.84 -7.12
C GLY A 64 -14.05 13.35 -7.07
N MET A 65 -14.33 13.99 -5.93
CA MET A 65 -14.08 15.42 -5.73
C MET A 65 -12.57 15.73 -5.79
N LEU A 66 -11.75 14.93 -5.14
CA LEU A 66 -10.28 15.10 -5.15
C LEU A 66 -9.70 14.90 -6.56
N ALA A 67 -10.16 13.87 -7.27
CA ALA A 67 -9.71 13.59 -8.64
C ALA A 67 -10.10 14.69 -9.64
N ALA A 68 -11.20 15.41 -9.39
CA ALA A 68 -11.67 16.52 -10.25
C ALA A 68 -10.84 17.81 -10.10
N LEU A 69 -9.97 17.91 -9.09
CA LEU A 69 -9.16 19.10 -8.84
C LEU A 69 -7.91 19.21 -9.73
N ASP A 70 -7.63 18.20 -10.58
CA ASP A 70 -6.51 18.15 -11.55
C ASP A 70 -5.14 18.56 -10.94
N ASP A 71 -4.91 18.16 -9.69
CA ASP A 71 -3.69 18.43 -8.94
C ASP A 71 -3.01 17.10 -8.57
N GLU A 72 -1.79 16.91 -9.03
CA GLU A 72 -1.01 15.67 -8.82
C GLU A 72 -0.80 15.38 -7.32
N TYR A 73 -0.68 16.41 -6.49
CA TYR A 73 -0.57 16.28 -5.03
C TYR A 73 -1.87 15.77 -4.41
N LEU A 74 -3.03 16.26 -4.90
CA LEU A 74 -4.35 15.84 -4.43
C LEU A 74 -4.74 14.45 -4.95
N GLY A 75 -4.18 14.03 -6.10
CA GLY A 75 -4.32 12.67 -6.59
C GLY A 75 -3.79 11.61 -5.60
N GLY A 76 -2.66 11.88 -4.95
CA GLY A 76 -2.13 11.02 -3.89
C GLY A 76 -3.03 10.94 -2.65
N ARG A 77 -3.80 12.00 -2.35
CA ARG A 77 -4.76 12.00 -1.24
C ARG A 77 -5.94 11.05 -1.45
N THR A 78 -6.26 10.72 -2.70
CA THR A 78 -7.32 9.75 -3.02
C THR A 78 -6.99 8.36 -2.47
N ASP A 79 -5.74 7.94 -2.55
CA ASP A 79 -5.28 6.65 -2.04
C ASP A 79 -5.30 6.63 -0.51
N ASP A 80 -4.95 7.75 0.13
CA ASP A 80 -5.04 7.91 1.59
C ASP A 80 -6.50 7.80 2.07
N VAL A 81 -7.44 8.47 1.38
CA VAL A 81 -8.89 8.40 1.69
C VAL A 81 -9.39 6.96 1.55
N ARG A 82 -9.01 6.26 0.49
CA ARG A 82 -9.37 4.85 0.29
C ARG A 82 -8.82 3.95 1.39
N ASP A 83 -7.59 4.18 1.83
CA ASP A 83 -6.98 3.40 2.92
C ASP A 83 -7.73 3.61 4.25
N VAL A 84 -8.07 4.86 4.60
CA VAL A 84 -8.87 5.18 5.79
C VAL A 84 -10.25 4.53 5.72
N CYS A 85 -10.95 4.68 4.60
CA CYS A 85 -12.28 4.08 4.40
C CYS A 85 -12.22 2.55 4.41
N GLY A 86 -11.21 1.96 3.78
CA GLY A 86 -10.97 0.52 3.79
C GLY A 86 -10.74 -0.04 5.19
N ARG A 87 -10.02 0.69 6.04
CA ARG A 87 -9.82 0.33 7.46
C ARG A 87 -11.15 0.35 8.22
N ILE A 88 -11.94 1.40 8.10
CA ILE A 88 -13.26 1.51 8.75
C ILE A 88 -14.17 0.38 8.25
N ARG A 89 -14.18 0.09 6.95
CA ARG A 89 -14.98 -0.96 6.33
C ARG A 89 -14.64 -2.34 6.87
N ARG A 90 -13.36 -2.66 6.96
CA ARG A 90 -12.88 -3.92 7.54
C ARG A 90 -13.37 -4.12 8.98
N ILE A 91 -13.32 -3.07 9.80
CA ILE A 91 -13.84 -3.11 11.17
C ILE A 91 -15.35 -3.31 11.18
N LEU A 92 -16.10 -2.64 10.28
CA LEU A 92 -17.55 -2.78 10.15
C LEU A 92 -17.98 -4.19 9.78
N THR A 93 -17.23 -4.86 8.88
CA THR A 93 -17.52 -6.21 8.41
C THR A 93 -17.06 -7.28 9.40
N GLY A 94 -16.24 -6.90 10.39
CA GLY A 94 -15.66 -7.86 11.35
C GLY A 94 -14.59 -8.74 10.69
N GLU A 95 -14.06 -8.34 9.54
CA GLU A 95 -12.95 -9.03 8.93
C GLU A 95 -11.72 -8.91 9.84
N THR A 96 -11.28 -10.05 10.36
CA THR A 96 -10.01 -10.09 11.07
C THR A 96 -8.89 -9.72 10.10
N ALA A 97 -8.11 -8.72 10.46
CA ALA A 97 -6.93 -8.37 9.69
C ALA A 97 -5.91 -9.51 9.80
N GLU A 98 -6.13 -10.59 9.04
CA GLU A 98 -5.04 -11.51 8.79
C GLU A 98 -3.98 -10.71 8.04
N ASN A 99 -2.78 -10.65 8.60
CA ASN A 99 -1.68 -10.00 7.91
C ASN A 99 -1.30 -10.87 6.69
N PRO A 100 -1.62 -10.44 5.45
CA PRO A 100 -1.35 -11.24 4.26
C PRO A 100 0.16 -11.42 4.01
N PHE A 101 0.98 -10.64 4.71
CA PHE A 101 2.44 -10.69 4.63
C PHE A 101 3.05 -11.51 5.78
N ALA A 102 2.23 -12.06 6.68
CA ALA A 102 2.72 -12.89 7.77
C ALA A 102 3.38 -14.17 7.23
N GLY A 103 4.55 -14.50 7.76
CA GLY A 103 5.23 -15.76 7.44
C GLY A 103 5.85 -15.84 6.05
N LEU A 104 5.98 -14.73 5.31
CA LEU A 104 6.71 -14.71 4.04
C LEU A 104 8.12 -15.27 4.20
N ALA A 105 8.56 -16.08 3.23
CA ALA A 105 9.93 -16.57 3.21
C ALA A 105 10.93 -15.43 2.95
N PRO A 106 12.16 -15.50 3.49
CA PRO A 106 13.19 -14.53 3.16
C PRO A 106 13.47 -14.49 1.64
N GLY A 107 13.57 -13.29 1.09
CA GLY A 107 13.80 -13.09 -0.35
C GLY A 107 12.52 -13.08 -1.19
N THR A 108 11.35 -12.98 -0.58
CA THR A 108 10.07 -12.88 -1.29
C THR A 108 9.97 -11.55 -2.04
N ILE A 109 9.46 -11.61 -3.27
CA ILE A 109 9.02 -10.45 -4.04
C ILE A 109 7.49 -10.37 -3.90
N VAL A 110 7.01 -9.26 -3.36
CA VAL A 110 5.57 -8.99 -3.22
C VAL A 110 5.06 -8.42 -4.53
N VAL A 111 4.00 -9.04 -5.07
CA VAL A 111 3.36 -8.61 -6.32
C VAL A 111 1.89 -8.33 -6.00
N ALA A 112 1.44 -7.10 -6.23
CA ALA A 112 0.08 -6.67 -5.89
C ALA A 112 -0.46 -5.69 -6.93
N GLU A 113 -1.77 -5.57 -7.02
CA GLU A 113 -2.38 -4.54 -7.87
C GLU A 113 -2.00 -3.15 -7.38
N GLU A 114 -2.08 -2.95 -6.08
CA GLU A 114 -1.72 -1.74 -5.36
C GLU A 114 -1.32 -2.10 -3.94
N LEU A 115 -0.52 -1.28 -3.29
CA LEU A 115 -0.15 -1.40 -1.88
C LEU A 115 -0.41 -0.08 -1.17
N THR A 116 -1.29 -0.16 -0.18
CA THR A 116 -1.65 0.98 0.67
C THR A 116 -0.59 1.23 1.75
N PRO A 117 -0.60 2.40 2.39
CA PRO A 117 0.20 2.64 3.60
C PRO A 117 -0.08 1.60 4.69
N SER A 118 -1.34 1.21 4.88
CA SER A 118 -1.72 0.15 5.83
C SER A 118 -1.09 -1.19 5.49
N ASP A 119 -1.02 -1.57 4.21
CA ASP A 119 -0.35 -2.80 3.77
C ASP A 119 1.14 -2.75 4.08
N THR A 120 1.79 -1.62 3.75
CA THR A 120 3.24 -1.45 3.99
C THR A 120 3.61 -1.50 5.48
N ALA A 121 2.72 -1.03 6.36
CA ALA A 121 2.92 -1.12 7.82
C ALA A 121 2.88 -2.57 8.34
N LEU A 122 2.21 -3.48 7.63
CA LEU A 122 2.14 -4.91 7.98
C LEU A 122 3.31 -5.74 7.43
N MET A 123 4.14 -5.14 6.55
CA MET A 123 5.23 -5.83 5.86
C MET A 123 6.49 -5.94 6.73
N ASP A 124 7.06 -7.15 6.82
CA ASP A 124 8.42 -7.34 7.31
C ASP A 124 9.42 -7.17 6.16
N PHE A 125 9.92 -5.96 5.99
CA PHE A 125 10.88 -5.62 4.94
C PHE A 125 12.23 -6.35 5.05
N SER A 126 12.54 -6.98 6.16
CA SER A 126 13.73 -7.83 6.29
C SER A 126 13.62 -9.12 5.47
N ARG A 127 12.41 -9.54 5.14
CA ARG A 127 12.09 -10.74 4.35
C ARG A 127 11.78 -10.44 2.89
N ILE A 128 11.49 -9.18 2.56
CA ILE A 128 11.07 -8.75 1.23
C ILE A 128 12.29 -8.33 0.41
N ALA A 129 12.51 -8.98 -0.74
CA ALA A 129 13.58 -8.67 -1.67
C ALA A 129 13.18 -7.62 -2.71
N GLY A 130 11.88 -7.44 -2.93
CA GLY A 130 11.36 -6.46 -3.86
C GLY A 130 9.86 -6.37 -3.87
N VAL A 131 9.35 -5.32 -4.51
CA VAL A 131 7.93 -5.03 -4.64
C VAL A 131 7.61 -4.71 -6.09
N VAL A 132 6.51 -5.25 -6.60
CA VAL A 132 5.95 -4.95 -7.94
C VAL A 132 4.48 -4.61 -7.78
N THR A 133 4.05 -3.46 -8.30
CA THR A 133 2.64 -3.10 -8.31
C THR A 133 2.14 -2.76 -9.71
N ALA A 134 0.90 -3.15 -10.01
CA ALA A 134 0.25 -2.80 -11.27
C ALA A 134 -0.05 -1.31 -11.38
N ARG A 135 -0.44 -0.70 -10.25
CA ARG A 135 -0.75 0.72 -10.11
C ARG A 135 0.26 1.41 -9.21
N GLY A 136 0.16 2.72 -9.16
CA GLY A 136 0.99 3.57 -8.33
C GLY A 136 2.02 4.38 -9.14
N SER A 137 2.65 5.33 -8.45
CA SER A 137 3.67 6.21 -8.99
C SER A 137 5.00 6.02 -8.28
N VAL A 138 6.08 6.55 -8.85
CA VAL A 138 7.40 6.54 -8.22
C VAL A 138 7.47 7.37 -6.93
N THR A 139 6.46 8.20 -6.69
CA THR A 139 6.26 8.99 -5.48
C THR A 139 5.35 8.31 -4.46
N SER A 140 4.82 7.11 -4.78
CA SER A 140 3.97 6.36 -3.86
C SER A 140 4.69 6.00 -2.56
N HIS A 141 3.91 5.82 -1.50
CA HIS A 141 4.43 5.48 -0.17
C HIS A 141 5.32 4.23 -0.19
N VAL A 142 4.89 3.18 -0.93
CA VAL A 142 5.67 1.94 -1.05
C VAL A 142 7.04 2.17 -1.71
N CYS A 143 7.11 3.04 -2.73
CA CYS A 143 8.38 3.37 -3.38
C CYS A 143 9.33 4.13 -2.46
N ILE A 144 8.80 5.05 -1.66
CA ILE A 144 9.59 5.81 -0.68
C ILE A 144 10.18 4.87 0.36
N ILE A 145 9.38 3.98 0.93
CA ILE A 145 9.84 2.99 1.93
C ILE A 145 10.83 2.00 1.30
N ALA A 146 10.51 1.43 0.14
CA ALA A 146 11.39 0.48 -0.55
C ALA A 146 12.78 1.10 -0.80
N ARG A 147 12.81 2.35 -1.28
CA ARG A 147 14.07 3.10 -1.48
C ARG A 147 14.82 3.30 -0.18
N ALA A 148 14.15 3.72 0.89
CA ALA A 148 14.76 3.91 2.21
C ALA A 148 15.33 2.59 2.79
N LYS A 149 14.72 1.46 2.46
CA LYS A 149 15.16 0.12 2.87
C LYS A 149 16.15 -0.54 1.88
N GLY A 150 16.47 0.11 0.77
CA GLY A 150 17.34 -0.44 -0.26
C GLY A 150 16.74 -1.65 -1.01
N ILE A 151 15.41 -1.71 -1.11
CA ILE A 151 14.64 -2.77 -1.75
C ILE A 151 14.21 -2.31 -3.14
N ALA A 152 14.29 -3.20 -4.13
CA ALA A 152 13.84 -2.89 -5.48
C ALA A 152 12.32 -2.73 -5.52
N ALA A 153 11.83 -1.65 -6.17
CA ALA A 153 10.42 -1.43 -6.40
C ALA A 153 10.16 -1.12 -7.86
N ILE A 154 9.14 -1.73 -8.44
CA ILE A 154 8.64 -1.48 -9.79
C ILE A 154 7.14 -1.19 -9.67
N VAL A 155 6.71 -0.06 -10.19
CA VAL A 155 5.30 0.37 -10.18
C VAL A 155 4.79 0.57 -11.61
N GLY A 156 3.48 0.50 -11.80
CA GLY A 156 2.88 0.63 -13.13
C GLY A 156 3.06 -0.61 -14.03
N ALA A 157 3.29 -1.79 -13.43
CA ALA A 157 3.57 -3.03 -14.14
C ALA A 157 2.31 -3.85 -14.48
N SER A 158 1.21 -3.18 -14.85
CA SER A 158 -0.11 -3.82 -15.07
C SER A 158 -0.08 -4.97 -16.09
N GLU A 159 0.72 -4.86 -17.14
CA GLU A 159 0.81 -5.87 -18.19
C GLU A 159 1.43 -7.19 -17.70
N CYS A 160 2.40 -7.11 -16.77
CA CYS A 160 3.10 -8.28 -16.25
C CYS A 160 2.29 -9.07 -15.21
N MET A 161 1.28 -8.45 -14.60
CA MET A 161 0.51 -9.06 -13.50
C MET A 161 -0.25 -10.32 -13.93
N LEU A 162 -0.69 -10.39 -15.18
CA LEU A 162 -1.47 -11.52 -15.70
C LEU A 162 -0.64 -12.81 -15.84
N GLU A 163 0.67 -12.69 -15.91
CA GLU A 163 1.58 -13.82 -16.11
C GLU A 163 2.20 -14.35 -14.81
N ILE A 164 2.18 -13.55 -13.73
CA ILE A 164 2.83 -13.88 -12.47
C ILE A 164 1.87 -14.59 -11.53
N LYS A 165 2.30 -15.72 -10.98
CA LYS A 165 1.54 -16.49 -9.99
C LYS A 165 2.31 -16.61 -8.68
N THR A 166 1.57 -16.72 -7.59
CA THR A 166 2.17 -16.99 -6.28
C THR A 166 3.00 -18.26 -6.32
N GLY A 167 4.27 -18.14 -5.91
CA GLY A 167 5.24 -19.24 -5.95
C GLY A 167 6.18 -19.20 -7.15
N ASP A 168 5.93 -18.34 -8.12
CA ASP A 168 6.83 -18.16 -9.25
C ASP A 168 8.17 -17.55 -8.80
N LYS A 169 9.23 -17.96 -9.48
CA LYS A 169 10.54 -17.36 -9.30
C LYS A 169 10.65 -16.12 -10.18
N LEU A 170 10.99 -14.98 -9.56
CA LEU A 170 11.11 -13.70 -10.23
C LEU A 170 12.50 -13.10 -10.05
N ILE A 171 12.93 -12.34 -11.04
CA ILE A 171 14.01 -11.36 -10.92
C ILE A 171 13.42 -9.99 -11.25
N ILE A 172 13.70 -9.01 -10.40
CA ILE A 172 13.30 -7.62 -10.66
C ILE A 172 14.52 -6.70 -10.62
N ASN A 173 14.53 -5.70 -11.47
CA ASN A 173 15.53 -4.65 -11.49
C ASN A 173 14.85 -3.28 -11.41
N GLY A 174 14.82 -2.69 -10.24
CA GLY A 174 14.16 -1.39 -9.99
C GLY A 174 14.79 -0.19 -10.71
N GLU A 175 16.01 -0.32 -11.27
CA GLU A 175 16.63 0.76 -12.05
C GLU A 175 16.19 0.74 -13.51
N THR A 176 16.01 -0.46 -14.08
CA THR A 176 15.63 -0.63 -15.49
C THR A 176 14.14 -0.89 -15.66
N GLY A 177 13.41 -1.17 -14.57
CA GLY A 177 12.01 -1.60 -14.63
C GLY A 177 11.82 -3.03 -15.16
N GLU A 178 12.89 -3.84 -15.22
CA GLU A 178 12.84 -5.17 -15.82
C GLU A 178 12.30 -6.20 -14.83
N ILE A 179 11.36 -7.02 -15.29
CA ILE A 179 10.79 -8.15 -14.55
C ILE A 179 11.00 -9.41 -15.39
N ILE A 180 11.64 -10.41 -14.84
CA ILE A 180 11.87 -11.70 -15.50
C ILE A 180 11.13 -12.78 -14.71
N VAL A 181 10.16 -13.42 -15.36
CA VAL A 181 9.40 -14.53 -14.80
C VAL A 181 10.07 -15.86 -15.16
N ALA A 182 10.15 -16.77 -14.20
CA ALA A 182 10.77 -18.09 -14.35
C ALA A 182 12.17 -18.05 -15.02
N PRO A 183 13.13 -17.26 -14.47
CA PRO A 183 14.45 -17.11 -15.07
C PRO A 183 15.18 -18.45 -15.16
N ASP A 184 15.95 -18.65 -16.23
CA ASP A 184 16.84 -19.77 -16.34
C ASP A 184 18.07 -19.67 -15.42
N THR A 185 18.80 -20.77 -15.24
CA THR A 185 19.94 -20.81 -14.32
C THR A 185 21.08 -19.85 -14.72
N ALA A 186 21.26 -19.57 -16.01
CA ALA A 186 22.29 -18.65 -16.48
C ALA A 186 21.92 -17.21 -16.14
N THR A 187 20.66 -16.83 -16.35
CA THR A 187 20.09 -15.53 -16.00
C THR A 187 20.16 -15.31 -14.49
N GLU A 188 19.76 -16.30 -13.68
CA GLU A 188 19.88 -16.20 -12.22
C GLU A 188 21.32 -15.93 -11.76
N ARG A 189 22.29 -16.65 -12.30
CA ARG A 189 23.72 -16.47 -11.95
C ARG A 189 24.19 -15.05 -12.31
N ARG A 190 23.81 -14.55 -13.48
CA ARG A 190 24.16 -13.21 -13.93
C ARG A 190 23.62 -12.15 -12.98
N TYR A 191 22.34 -12.22 -12.60
CA TYR A 191 21.73 -11.23 -11.72
C TYR A 191 22.20 -11.33 -10.27
N ARG A 192 22.50 -12.53 -9.77
CA ARG A 192 23.13 -12.69 -8.45
C ARG A 192 24.52 -12.04 -8.40
N ALA A 193 25.32 -12.19 -9.45
CA ALA A 193 26.62 -11.54 -9.53
C ALA A 193 26.49 -10.01 -9.56
N LEU A 194 25.53 -9.45 -10.31
CA LEU A 194 25.23 -8.02 -10.35
C LEU A 194 24.79 -7.49 -8.99
N SER A 195 23.88 -8.18 -8.31
CA SER A 195 23.40 -7.79 -6.97
C SER A 195 24.54 -7.82 -5.93
N ALA A 196 25.40 -8.83 -5.95
CA ALA A 196 26.55 -8.92 -5.05
C ALA A 196 27.59 -7.80 -5.30
N SER A 197 27.76 -7.39 -6.57
CA SER A 197 28.62 -6.25 -6.93
C SER A 197 28.07 -4.93 -6.38
N ARG A 198 26.76 -4.70 -6.50
CA ARG A 198 26.10 -3.47 -6.02
C ARG A 198 26.15 -3.32 -4.50
N LYS A 199 25.90 -4.39 -3.74
CA LYS A 199 26.04 -4.36 -2.28
C LYS A 199 27.43 -3.91 -1.84
N ARG A 200 28.48 -4.37 -2.51
CA ARG A 200 29.87 -3.97 -2.23
C ARG A 200 30.17 -2.51 -2.54
N HIS A 201 29.55 -1.94 -3.59
CA HIS A 201 29.71 -0.53 -3.93
C HIS A 201 28.90 0.39 -2.99
N GLY A 202 27.70 -0.02 -2.58
CA GLY A 202 26.88 0.72 -1.62
C GLY A 202 27.53 0.83 -0.23
N GLU A 203 28.18 -0.21 0.25
CA GLU A 203 28.91 -0.21 1.51
C GLU A 203 30.18 0.69 1.48
N HIS A 204 30.74 0.95 0.31
CA HIS A 204 31.93 1.81 0.15
C HIS A 204 31.56 3.31 0.12
N CYS A 205 30.35 3.67 -0.34
CA CYS A 205 29.87 5.04 -0.33
C CYS A 205 29.42 5.56 1.05
N LEU A 206 29.16 4.65 1.99
CA LEU A 206 28.73 5.01 3.36
C LEU A 206 29.90 5.16 4.35
N LYS A 207 31.15 5.00 3.90
CA LYS A 207 32.37 5.10 4.72
C LYS A 207 33.29 6.28 4.34
N GLY A 208 32.74 7.27 3.62
CA GLY A 208 33.44 8.52 3.26
C GLY A 208 33.00 9.70 4.10
#